data_14a44363857b418aa555656c1caa1437
#
_entry.id   14a44363857b418aa555656c1caa1437
#
_cell.length_a   1.000
_cell.length_b   1.000
_cell.length_c   1.000
_cell.angle_alpha   90.00
_cell.angle_beta   90.00
_cell.angle_gamma   90.00
#
_symmetry.space_group_name_H-M   'P 1'
#
loop_
_entity.id
_entity.type
_entity.pdbx_description
1 polymer ?
#
loop_
_entity_poly.entity_id
_entity_poly.type
_entity_poly.pdbx_seq_one_letter_code
_entity_poly.pdbx_strand_id
1 'polypeptide(L)'
;MKVVLDTNILVSALISRGKPSKLLTLIKVKDHSLLISNDILEELSRVASDEKISRYASGEDYAEFLRTLLEKSSLVRPKSKVHVFNDADDRILGTAVDGKAEIIVTGDKHMLRLKSFRHIRIITVGQALRILK
;
A
#
# COMPACT_ATOMS: atom_id res chain seq x y z
N MET A 1 10.03 9.63 4.58
CA MET A 1 10.19 8.85 3.33
C MET A 1 8.85 8.73 2.61
N LYS A 2 8.90 8.60 1.31
CA LYS A 2 7.71 8.36 0.47
C LYS A 2 7.52 6.86 0.27
N VAL A 3 6.36 6.36 0.61
CA VAL A 3 6.07 4.93 0.74
C VAL A 3 4.84 4.55 -0.08
N VAL A 4 4.91 3.44 -0.81
CA VAL A 4 3.74 2.80 -1.42
C VAL A 4 3.51 1.47 -0.71
N LEU A 5 2.28 1.21 -0.33
CA LEU A 5 1.87 -0.08 0.23
C LEU A 5 1.07 -0.85 -0.82
N ASP A 6 1.41 -2.11 -1.00
CA ASP A 6 0.62 -3.02 -1.83
C ASP A 6 -0.81 -3.12 -1.24
N THR A 7 -1.79 -3.26 -2.11
CA THR A 7 -3.19 -3.34 -1.71
C THR A 7 -3.43 -4.41 -0.65
N ASN A 8 -2.77 -5.56 -0.75
CA ASN A 8 -2.92 -6.62 0.25
C ASN A 8 -2.45 -6.21 1.65
N ILE A 9 -1.45 -5.32 1.74
CA ILE A 9 -1.01 -4.77 3.02
C ILE A 9 -2.10 -3.86 3.59
N LEU A 10 -2.74 -3.05 2.74
CA LEU A 10 -3.84 -2.18 3.16
C LEU A 10 -5.04 -3.01 3.65
N VAL A 11 -5.38 -4.08 2.94
CA VAL A 11 -6.47 -4.98 3.34
C VAL A 11 -6.15 -5.62 4.68
N SER A 12 -4.93 -6.10 4.87
CA SER A 12 -4.51 -6.68 6.15
C SER A 12 -4.59 -5.68 7.30
N ALA A 13 -4.24 -4.43 7.05
CA ALA A 13 -4.35 -3.35 8.04
C ALA A 13 -5.81 -3.05 8.39
N LEU A 14 -6.72 -3.18 7.43
CA LEU A 14 -8.15 -2.98 7.64
C LEU A 14 -8.74 -4.07 8.57
N ILE A 15 -8.39 -5.32 8.33
CA ILE A 15 -9.07 -6.47 8.98
C ILE A 15 -8.36 -6.99 10.22
N SER A 16 -7.18 -6.50 10.54
CA SER A 16 -6.43 -6.99 11.72
C SER A 16 -5.65 -5.86 12.38
N ARG A 17 -5.22 -6.10 13.64
CA ARG A 17 -4.39 -5.17 14.40
C ARG A 17 -2.93 -5.62 14.44
N GLY A 18 -2.49 -6.36 13.43
CA GLY A 18 -1.13 -6.89 13.35
C GLY A 18 -0.11 -5.87 12.81
N LYS A 19 0.97 -6.39 12.28
CA LYS A 19 2.08 -5.57 11.77
C LYS A 19 1.69 -4.57 10.66
N PRO A 20 0.81 -4.92 9.69
CA PRO A 20 0.39 -3.94 8.69
C PRO A 20 -0.32 -2.73 9.30
N SER A 21 -1.16 -2.94 10.31
CA SER A 21 -1.82 -1.85 11.03
C SER A 21 -0.81 -0.99 11.78
N LYS A 22 0.16 -1.60 12.43
CA LYS A 22 1.25 -0.89 13.11
C LYS A 22 2.08 -0.07 12.13
N LEU A 23 2.30 -0.59 10.93
CA LEU A 23 3.04 0.13 9.89
C LEU A 23 2.31 1.40 9.47
N LEU A 24 1.00 1.33 9.25
CA LEU A 24 0.20 2.53 8.92
C LEU A 24 0.28 3.58 10.04
N THR A 25 0.18 3.15 11.29
CA THR A 25 0.31 4.04 12.44
C THR A 25 1.69 4.70 12.45
N LEU A 26 2.73 3.93 12.20
CA LEU A 26 4.11 4.43 12.19
C LEU A 26 4.32 5.47 11.08
N ILE A 27 3.79 5.21 9.89
CA ILE A 27 3.85 6.15 8.77
C ILE A 27 3.21 7.49 9.16
N LYS A 28 2.05 7.44 9.81
CA LYS A 28 1.35 8.64 10.30
C LYS A 28 2.14 9.39 11.36
N VAL A 29 2.56 8.66 12.40
CA VAL A 29 3.18 9.25 13.60
C VAL A 29 4.55 9.85 13.28
N LYS A 30 5.31 9.20 12.42
CA LYS A 30 6.65 9.65 12.03
C LYS A 30 6.66 10.56 10.80
N ASP A 31 5.48 10.99 10.39
CA ASP A 31 5.31 11.95 9.29
C ASP A 31 5.94 11.52 7.96
N HIS A 32 5.85 10.24 7.66
CA HIS A 32 6.18 9.72 6.33
C HIS A 32 5.02 9.97 5.38
N SER A 33 5.30 10.04 4.09
CA SER A 33 4.28 10.25 3.07
C SER A 33 3.81 8.91 2.50
N LEU A 34 2.53 8.61 2.66
CA LEU A 34 1.92 7.45 2.01
C LEU A 34 1.41 7.88 0.64
N LEU A 35 1.92 7.25 -0.40
CA LEU A 35 1.47 7.51 -1.78
C LEU A 35 0.37 6.53 -2.14
N ILE A 36 -0.68 7.02 -2.77
CA ILE A 36 -1.80 6.19 -3.19
C ILE A 36 -2.28 6.65 -4.56
N SER A 37 -2.89 5.75 -5.33
CA SER A 37 -3.46 6.06 -6.62
C SER A 37 -4.92 5.63 -6.69
N ASN A 38 -5.65 6.12 -7.68
CA ASN A 38 -7.03 5.68 -7.90
C ASN A 38 -7.10 4.18 -8.17
N ASP A 39 -6.12 3.62 -8.88
CA ASP A 39 -6.07 2.18 -9.14
C ASP A 39 -5.98 1.37 -7.85
N ILE A 40 -5.14 1.82 -6.92
CA ILE A 40 -5.01 1.18 -5.61
C ILE A 40 -6.31 1.31 -4.81
N LEU A 41 -6.93 2.50 -4.83
CA LEU A 41 -8.20 2.72 -4.15
C LEU A 41 -9.34 1.87 -4.71
N GLU A 42 -9.43 1.74 -6.02
CA GLU A 42 -10.42 0.89 -6.67
C GLU A 42 -10.24 -0.58 -6.31
N GLU A 43 -9.01 -1.06 -6.32
CA GLU A 43 -8.71 -2.43 -5.93
C GLU A 43 -9.04 -2.66 -4.45
N LEU A 44 -8.66 -1.74 -3.59
CA LEU A 44 -8.98 -1.81 -2.16
C LEU A 44 -10.50 -1.88 -1.94
N SER A 45 -11.26 -1.04 -2.63
CA SER A 45 -12.73 -1.04 -2.57
C SER A 45 -13.32 -2.38 -3.02
N ARG A 46 -12.82 -2.91 -4.12
CA ARG A 46 -13.29 -4.18 -4.66
C ARG A 46 -13.01 -5.34 -3.70
N VAL A 47 -11.79 -5.39 -3.15
CA VAL A 47 -11.41 -6.45 -2.21
C VAL A 47 -12.16 -6.31 -0.88
N ALA A 48 -12.33 -5.09 -0.38
CA ALA A 48 -13.08 -4.83 0.85
C ALA A 48 -14.54 -5.22 0.73
N SER A 49 -15.11 -5.22 -0.48
CA SER A 49 -16.49 -5.62 -0.76
C SER A 49 -16.64 -7.14 -0.87
N ASP A 50 -15.54 -7.88 -0.96
CA ASP A 50 -15.58 -9.34 -1.00
C ASP A 50 -16.13 -9.87 0.32
N GLU A 51 -17.01 -10.87 0.24
CA GLU A 51 -17.68 -11.44 1.40
C GLU A 51 -16.70 -11.95 2.45
N LYS A 52 -15.58 -12.52 2.04
CA LYS A 52 -14.55 -13.03 2.96
C LYS A 52 -13.95 -11.90 3.80
N ILE A 53 -13.78 -10.73 3.23
CA ILE A 53 -13.20 -9.57 3.91
C ILE A 53 -14.27 -8.86 4.74
N SER A 54 -15.49 -8.69 4.21
CA SER A 54 -16.57 -8.00 4.90
C SER A 54 -17.01 -8.70 6.20
N ARG A 55 -16.66 -9.96 6.38
CA ARG A 55 -16.86 -10.67 7.65
C ARG A 55 -15.99 -10.11 8.77
N TYR A 56 -14.85 -9.52 8.46
CA TYR A 56 -13.88 -9.01 9.43
C TYR A 56 -13.93 -7.49 9.56
N ALA A 57 -14.52 -6.82 8.60
CA ALA A 57 -14.64 -5.37 8.63
C ALA A 57 -15.97 -4.96 8.00
N SER A 58 -16.80 -4.25 8.76
CA SER A 58 -18.10 -3.75 8.27
C SER A 58 -17.88 -2.63 7.24
N GLY A 59 -18.98 -2.21 6.58
CA GLY A 59 -18.95 -1.05 5.72
C GLY A 59 -18.54 0.22 6.45
N GLU A 60 -18.94 0.35 7.72
CA GLU A 60 -18.53 1.48 8.56
C GLU A 60 -17.06 1.43 8.89
N ASP A 61 -16.51 0.25 9.19
CA ASP A 61 -15.10 0.05 9.44
C ASP A 61 -14.27 0.45 8.22
N TYR A 62 -14.71 0.03 7.05
CA TYR A 62 -14.04 0.39 5.80
C TYR A 62 -14.09 1.90 5.54
N ALA A 63 -15.24 2.52 5.74
CA ALA A 63 -15.39 3.96 5.53
C ALA A 63 -14.48 4.77 6.46
N GLU A 64 -14.39 4.37 7.72
CA GLU A 64 -13.50 5.00 8.70
C GLU A 64 -12.04 4.80 8.33
N PHE A 65 -11.67 3.58 7.96
CA PHE A 65 -10.32 3.24 7.51
C PHE A 65 -9.92 4.09 6.30
N LEU A 66 -10.80 4.17 5.31
CA LEU A 66 -10.56 4.93 4.09
C LEU A 66 -10.37 6.42 4.40
N ARG A 67 -11.22 6.99 5.25
CA ARG A 67 -11.10 8.40 5.66
C ARG A 67 -9.74 8.67 6.29
N THR A 68 -9.33 7.82 7.24
CA THR A 68 -8.03 7.95 7.92
C THR A 68 -6.88 7.81 6.94
N LEU A 69 -6.99 6.85 6.02
CA LEU A 69 -5.98 6.62 4.98
C LEU A 69 -5.80 7.86 4.10
N LEU A 70 -6.90 8.43 3.62
CA LEU A 70 -6.88 9.58 2.71
C LEU A 70 -6.39 10.86 3.37
N GLU A 71 -6.63 11.04 4.66
CA GLU A 71 -6.16 12.21 5.39
C GLU A 71 -4.63 12.34 5.38
N LYS A 72 -3.92 11.22 5.33
CA LYS A 72 -2.45 11.16 5.43
C LYS A 72 -1.77 10.70 4.17
N SER A 73 -2.52 10.50 3.10
CA SER A 73 -1.94 10.05 1.84
C SER A 73 -1.84 11.18 0.82
N SER A 74 -0.93 11.01 -0.12
CA SER A 74 -0.81 11.89 -1.30
C SER A 74 -1.27 11.10 -2.52
N LEU A 75 -2.21 11.66 -3.26
CA LEU A 75 -2.74 11.03 -4.46
C LEU A 75 -1.74 11.18 -5.61
N VAL A 76 -1.34 10.05 -6.17
CA VAL A 76 -0.49 10.00 -7.37
C VAL A 76 -1.39 9.68 -8.56
N ARG A 77 -1.15 10.36 -9.67
CA ARG A 77 -1.81 10.09 -10.96
C ARG A 77 -0.78 9.48 -11.89
N PRO A 78 -0.69 8.13 -11.95
CA PRO A 78 0.34 7.47 -12.74
C PRO A 78 0.18 7.74 -14.23
N LYS A 79 1.28 8.05 -14.89
CA LYS A 79 1.35 8.24 -16.35
C LYS A 79 2.26 7.19 -16.98
N SER A 80 3.23 6.69 -16.21
CA SER A 80 4.18 5.69 -16.68
C SER A 80 3.51 4.35 -16.87
N LYS A 81 3.80 3.70 -17.98
CA LYS A 81 3.35 2.33 -18.23
C LYS A 81 4.49 1.38 -17.86
N VAL A 82 4.21 0.50 -16.91
CA VAL A 82 5.16 -0.49 -16.43
C VAL A 82 4.65 -1.88 -16.84
N HIS A 83 5.53 -2.69 -17.39
CA HIS A 83 5.20 -4.03 -17.87
C HIS A 83 6.23 -5.04 -17.34
N VAL A 84 6.14 -5.40 -16.05
CA VAL A 84 7.07 -6.33 -15.40
C VAL A 84 6.34 -7.59 -14.93
N PHE A 85 5.16 -7.43 -14.36
CA PHE A 85 4.37 -8.51 -13.76
C PHE A 85 2.96 -8.55 -14.37
N ASN A 86 1.95 -8.76 -13.55
CA ASN A 86 0.54 -8.64 -13.93
C ASN A 86 0.09 -7.18 -13.76
N ASP A 87 -1.11 -6.87 -14.25
CA ASP A 87 -1.63 -5.50 -14.24
C ASP A 87 -1.69 -4.88 -12.83
N ALA A 88 -2.11 -5.65 -11.83
CA ALA A 88 -2.24 -5.14 -10.46
C ALA A 88 -0.88 -4.74 -9.87
N ASP A 89 0.12 -5.60 -10.02
CA ASP A 89 1.47 -5.34 -9.51
C ASP A 89 2.13 -4.20 -10.29
N ASP A 90 1.92 -4.16 -11.60
CA ASP A 90 2.47 -3.10 -12.45
C ASP A 90 1.89 -1.73 -12.09
N ARG A 91 0.64 -1.66 -11.64
CA ARG A 91 0.04 -0.42 -11.16
C ARG A 91 0.68 0.05 -9.85
N ILE A 92 1.05 -0.88 -8.97
CA ILE A 92 1.81 -0.54 -7.76
C ILE A 92 3.17 0.06 -8.14
N LEU A 93 3.88 -0.59 -9.05
CA LEU A 93 5.17 -0.10 -9.53
C LEU A 93 5.03 1.28 -10.21
N GLY A 94 4.02 1.45 -11.05
CA GLY A 94 3.75 2.72 -11.73
C GLY A 94 3.46 3.86 -10.76
N THR A 95 2.67 3.58 -9.72
CA THR A 95 2.38 4.55 -8.66
C THR A 95 3.66 4.97 -7.95
N ALA A 96 4.52 4.00 -7.64
CA ALA A 96 5.79 4.27 -6.96
C ALA A 96 6.73 5.09 -7.83
N VAL A 97 6.83 4.77 -9.12
CA VAL A 97 7.69 5.51 -10.05
C VAL A 97 7.22 6.95 -10.19
N ASP A 98 5.95 7.17 -10.49
CA ASP A 98 5.43 8.51 -10.74
C ASP A 98 5.29 9.35 -9.47
N GLY A 99 5.09 8.70 -8.33
CA GLY A 99 5.08 9.37 -7.04
C GLY A 99 6.46 9.59 -6.44
N LYS A 100 7.51 9.10 -7.08
CA LYS A 100 8.90 9.16 -6.59
C LYS A 100 9.04 8.52 -5.23
N ALA A 101 8.45 7.34 -5.07
CA ALA A 101 8.57 6.58 -3.83
C ALA A 101 10.00 6.13 -3.58
N GLU A 102 10.35 6.01 -2.32
CA GLU A 102 11.63 5.46 -1.90
C GLU A 102 11.52 3.97 -1.62
N ILE A 103 10.35 3.54 -1.14
CA ILE A 103 10.09 2.12 -0.84
C ILE A 103 8.69 1.69 -1.28
N ILE A 104 8.60 0.42 -1.63
CA ILE A 104 7.33 -0.30 -1.81
C ILE A 104 7.31 -1.41 -0.76
N VAL A 105 6.22 -1.51 -0.03
CA VAL A 105 6.04 -2.56 0.98
C VAL A 105 5.04 -3.58 0.45
N THR A 106 5.43 -4.83 0.41
CA THR A 106 4.61 -5.92 -0.13
C THR A 106 4.90 -7.23 0.59
N GLY A 107 3.94 -8.15 0.55
CA GLY A 107 4.13 -9.52 0.95
C GLY A 107 4.29 -10.49 -0.24
N ASP A 108 4.17 -9.98 -1.45
CA ASP A 108 4.25 -10.80 -2.67
C ASP A 108 5.69 -11.22 -2.94
N LYS A 109 5.92 -12.52 -2.97
CA LYS A 109 7.25 -13.09 -3.18
C LYS A 109 7.86 -12.72 -4.53
N HIS A 110 7.04 -12.61 -5.57
CA HIS A 110 7.53 -12.22 -6.91
C HIS A 110 8.06 -10.80 -6.92
N MET A 111 7.35 -9.88 -6.29
CA MET A 111 7.81 -8.51 -6.17
C MET A 111 9.05 -8.41 -5.28
N LEU A 112 9.05 -9.13 -4.16
CA LEU A 112 10.20 -9.13 -3.23
C LEU A 112 11.48 -9.67 -3.86
N ARG A 113 11.38 -10.62 -4.79
CA ARG A 113 12.54 -11.15 -5.52
C ARG A 113 13.22 -10.10 -6.39
N LEU A 114 12.48 -9.10 -6.83
CA LEU A 114 13.04 -7.99 -7.62
C LEU A 114 13.97 -7.12 -6.79
N LYS A 115 13.79 -7.07 -5.48
CA LYS A 115 14.56 -6.31 -4.48
C LYS A 115 14.49 -4.80 -4.66
N SER A 116 14.59 -4.31 -5.87
CA SER A 116 14.45 -2.89 -6.20
C SER A 116 13.98 -2.71 -7.63
N PHE A 117 13.35 -1.59 -7.91
CA PHE A 117 12.91 -1.23 -9.24
C PHE A 117 13.15 0.27 -9.42
N ARG A 118 14.00 0.65 -10.38
CA ARG A 118 14.34 2.05 -10.64
C ARG A 118 14.69 2.82 -9.36
N HIS A 119 15.57 2.23 -8.55
CA HIS A 119 16.04 2.77 -7.26
C HIS A 119 14.98 2.76 -6.13
N ILE A 120 13.80 2.22 -6.38
CA ILE A 120 12.78 2.05 -5.35
C ILE A 120 12.99 0.69 -4.70
N ARG A 121 13.21 0.67 -3.40
CA ARG A 121 13.41 -0.60 -2.67
C ARG A 121 12.07 -1.29 -2.46
N ILE A 122 12.07 -2.61 -2.67
CA ILE A 122 10.89 -3.45 -2.45
C ILE A 122 11.16 -4.30 -1.22
N ILE A 123 10.39 -4.09 -0.15
CA ILE A 123 10.66 -4.65 1.17
C ILE A 123 9.41 -5.23 1.82
N THR A 124 9.62 -6.03 2.85
CA THR A 124 8.55 -6.61 3.67
C THR A 124 8.04 -5.61 4.71
N VAL A 125 6.89 -5.91 5.31
CA VAL A 125 6.35 -5.11 6.42
C VAL A 125 7.36 -5.08 7.59
N GLY A 126 7.97 -6.21 7.91
CA GLY A 126 8.96 -6.28 8.99
C GLY A 126 10.15 -5.36 8.75
N GLN A 127 10.67 -5.33 7.52
CA GLN A 127 11.76 -4.44 7.14
C GLN A 127 11.32 -2.98 7.20
N ALA A 128 10.12 -2.68 6.71
CA ALA A 128 9.57 -1.32 6.73
C ALA A 128 9.43 -0.79 8.16
N LEU A 129 8.94 -1.62 9.08
CA LEU A 129 8.83 -1.24 10.49
C LEU A 129 10.17 -0.84 11.10
N ARG A 130 11.27 -1.47 10.68
CA ARG A 130 12.60 -1.12 11.14
C ARG A 130 13.14 0.15 10.49
N ILE A 131 12.88 0.34 9.22
CA ILE A 131 13.40 1.49 8.45
C ILE A 131 12.66 2.78 8.79
N LEU A 132 11.35 2.72 9.00
CA LEU A 132 10.51 3.90 9.14
C LEU A 132 10.39 4.42 10.58
N LYS A 133 10.87 3.68 11.55
CA LYS A 133 10.76 4.13 12.94
C LYS A 133 11.65 5.31 13.31
#